data_2c8a3014b0ea88a1b95b680c9e633dd3
#
_entry.id   2c8a3014b0ea88a1b95b680c9e633dd3
#
_cell.length_a   1.000
_cell.length_b   1.000
_cell.length_c   1.000
_cell.angle_alpha   90.00
_cell.angle_beta   90.00
_cell.angle_gamma   90.00
#
_symmetry.space_group_name_H-M   'P 1'
#
loop_
_entity.id
_entity.type
_entity.pdbx_description
1 polymer ?
#
loop_
_entity_poly.entity_id
_entity_poly.type
_entity_poly.pdbx_seq_one_letter_code
_entity_poly.pdbx_strand_id
1 'polypeptide(L)'
;MNNTADVIVIGGGVVGCATAYYLAKKGVKNVIVLEADKSVGHGGSSRNGGGVRQSGRDVRELPYAIYAVQNMWPHLSEELGVDVEYYQRGNLRLGKTEMHLEKLEKLASNARSLGLDMN
;
A
#
# COMPACT_ATOMS: atom_id res chain seq x y z
N MET A 1 25.90 -1.81 24.94
CA MET A 1 24.81 -1.82 23.95
C MET A 1 23.88 -2.96 24.31
N ASN A 2 22.59 -2.69 24.36
CA ASN A 2 21.60 -3.75 24.62
C ASN A 2 21.49 -4.61 23.36
N ASN A 3 21.84 -5.89 23.43
CA ASN A 3 21.78 -6.81 22.29
C ASN A 3 20.43 -7.55 22.21
N THR A 4 19.38 -6.96 22.77
CA THR A 4 18.02 -7.52 22.77
C THR A 4 17.06 -6.58 22.08
N ALA A 5 16.08 -7.11 21.39
CA ALA A 5 14.97 -6.38 20.79
C ALA A 5 13.65 -7.07 21.15
N ASP A 6 12.58 -6.26 21.28
CA ASP A 6 11.23 -6.81 21.48
C ASP A 6 10.67 -7.34 20.15
N VAL A 7 11.02 -6.65 19.06
CA VAL A 7 10.65 -7.03 17.69
C VAL A 7 11.81 -6.78 16.73
N ILE A 8 12.10 -7.75 15.88
CA ILE A 8 13.05 -7.61 14.78
C ILE A 8 12.26 -7.72 13.47
N VAL A 9 12.36 -6.69 12.63
CA VAL A 9 11.80 -6.65 11.28
C VAL A 9 12.93 -6.90 10.29
N ILE A 10 12.81 -7.93 9.46
CA ILE A 10 13.80 -8.27 8.44
C ILE A 10 13.38 -7.67 7.11
N GLY A 11 14.20 -6.76 6.59
CA GLY A 11 14.01 -6.01 5.35
C GLY A 11 13.51 -4.60 5.59
N GLY A 12 14.26 -3.61 5.12
CA GLY A 12 13.98 -2.18 5.20
C GLY A 12 13.25 -1.62 3.97
N GLY A 13 12.45 -2.43 3.27
CA GLY A 13 11.52 -1.96 2.24
C GLY A 13 10.30 -1.25 2.84
N VAL A 14 9.38 -0.76 1.99
CA VAL A 14 8.18 -0.03 2.45
C VAL A 14 7.37 -0.84 3.47
N VAL A 15 7.23 -2.15 3.28
CA VAL A 15 6.48 -3.00 4.21
C VAL A 15 7.18 -3.08 5.57
N GLY A 16 8.48 -3.33 5.60
CA GLY A 16 9.24 -3.41 6.85
C GLY A 16 9.30 -2.07 7.59
N CYS A 17 9.57 -0.98 6.88
CA CYS A 17 9.58 0.36 7.46
C CYS A 17 8.19 0.73 8.02
N ALA A 18 7.12 0.49 7.28
CA ALA A 18 5.76 0.74 7.75
C ALA A 18 5.42 -0.12 8.97
N THR A 19 5.80 -1.40 8.96
CA THR A 19 5.60 -2.30 10.11
C THR A 19 6.29 -1.76 11.36
N ALA A 20 7.56 -1.39 11.24
CA ALA A 20 8.33 -0.85 12.38
C ALA A 20 7.73 0.48 12.88
N TYR A 21 7.34 1.36 11.96
CA TYR A 21 6.70 2.65 12.28
C TYR A 21 5.42 2.45 13.08
N TYR A 22 4.49 1.62 12.59
CA TYR A 22 3.22 1.40 13.27
C TYR A 22 3.35 0.60 14.57
N LEU A 23 4.33 -0.29 14.69
CA LEU A 23 4.66 -0.92 15.96
C LEU A 23 5.12 0.11 16.99
N ALA A 24 6.04 1.00 16.62
CA ALA A 24 6.50 2.08 17.49
C ALA A 24 5.36 3.03 17.87
N LYS A 25 4.51 3.41 16.89
CA LYS A 25 3.32 4.24 17.11
C LYS A 25 2.31 3.59 18.09
N LYS A 26 2.25 2.26 18.12
CA LYS A 26 1.43 1.49 19.08
C LYS A 26 2.12 1.29 20.44
N GLY A 27 3.29 1.86 20.65
CA GLY A 27 4.00 1.83 21.92
C GLY A 27 4.95 0.63 22.09
N VAL A 28 5.15 -0.19 21.06
CA VAL A 28 6.17 -1.25 21.11
C VAL A 28 7.55 -0.57 21.17
N LYS A 29 8.30 -0.89 22.20
CA LYS A 29 9.66 -0.35 22.40
C LYS A 29 10.66 -1.29 21.74
N ASN A 30 11.87 -0.76 21.48
CA ASN A 30 12.99 -1.57 21.06
C ASN A 30 12.72 -2.40 19.78
N VAL A 31 12.14 -1.75 18.76
CA VAL A 31 11.93 -2.31 17.42
C VAL A 31 13.19 -2.08 16.60
N ILE A 32 13.75 -3.15 16.02
CA ILE A 32 14.95 -3.10 15.17
C ILE A 32 14.57 -3.53 13.75
N VAL A 33 14.98 -2.74 12.76
CA VAL A 33 14.89 -3.12 11.34
C VAL A 33 16.28 -3.54 10.87
N LEU A 34 16.38 -4.75 10.32
CA LEU A 34 17.60 -5.27 9.69
C LEU A 34 17.45 -5.16 8.17
N GLU A 35 18.36 -4.43 7.55
CA GLU A 35 18.45 -4.28 6.08
C GLU A 35 19.81 -4.79 5.61
N ALA A 36 19.80 -5.58 4.54
CA ALA A 36 21.04 -6.15 3.97
C ALA A 36 21.76 -5.18 3.02
N ASP A 37 21.03 -4.21 2.45
CA ASP A 37 21.59 -3.19 1.57
C ASP A 37 22.15 -2.00 2.38
N LYS A 38 22.83 -1.09 1.70
CA LYS A 38 23.44 0.11 2.29
C LYS A 38 22.43 1.10 2.85
N SER A 39 21.20 1.07 2.36
CA SER A 39 20.10 1.92 2.83
C SER A 39 18.76 1.24 2.65
N VAL A 40 17.76 1.72 3.41
CA VAL A 40 16.38 1.27 3.29
C VAL A 40 15.78 1.66 1.93
N GLY A 41 14.77 0.90 1.46
CA GLY A 41 14.00 1.23 0.26
C GLY A 41 14.63 0.81 -1.06
N HIS A 42 15.86 0.30 -1.11
CA HIS A 42 16.59 -0.01 -2.35
C HIS A 42 16.05 -1.20 -3.15
N GLY A 43 15.21 -2.04 -2.58
CA GLY A 43 14.60 -3.20 -3.24
C GLY A 43 13.44 -2.86 -4.15
N GLY A 44 12.40 -3.68 -4.11
CA GLY A 44 11.16 -3.49 -4.86
C GLY A 44 10.44 -2.16 -4.57
N SER A 45 10.66 -1.57 -3.40
CA SER A 45 10.03 -0.32 -2.98
C SER A 45 10.46 0.89 -3.83
N SER A 46 11.68 0.93 -4.33
CA SER A 46 12.16 2.01 -5.21
C SER A 46 12.02 1.70 -6.71
N ARG A 47 11.59 0.49 -7.06
CA ARG A 47 11.51 0.02 -8.46
C ARG A 47 10.09 -0.24 -8.92
N ASN A 48 9.11 0.35 -8.27
CA ASN A 48 7.70 0.26 -8.64
C ASN A 48 7.25 1.50 -9.42
N GLY A 49 6.08 1.41 -10.04
CA GLY A 49 5.50 2.53 -10.81
C GLY A 49 4.70 3.53 -9.97
N GLY A 50 4.78 3.50 -8.65
CA GLY A 50 4.08 4.42 -7.75
C GLY A 50 2.55 4.33 -7.76
N GLY A 51 1.98 3.28 -8.33
CA GLY A 51 0.52 3.15 -8.49
C GLY A 51 -0.18 2.71 -7.20
N VAL A 52 -0.87 3.62 -6.54
CA VAL A 52 -1.81 3.31 -5.46
C VAL A 52 -3.20 3.15 -6.06
N ARG A 53 -3.70 1.93 -6.11
CA ARG A 53 -4.96 1.63 -6.80
C ARG A 53 -5.87 0.71 -6.00
N GLN A 54 -7.16 0.92 -6.15
CA GLN A 54 -8.22 0.04 -5.65
C GLN A 54 -8.66 -0.94 -6.76
N SER A 55 -8.93 -0.44 -7.95
CA SER A 55 -9.47 -1.24 -9.05
C SER A 55 -8.54 -2.37 -9.51
N GLY A 56 -9.14 -3.51 -9.86
CA GLY A 56 -8.45 -4.67 -10.42
C GLY A 56 -7.52 -5.38 -9.45
N ARG A 57 -7.82 -5.33 -8.16
CA ARG A 57 -7.23 -6.18 -7.14
C ARG A 57 -8.05 -7.45 -6.96
N ASP A 58 -7.44 -8.47 -6.40
CA ASP A 58 -8.15 -9.64 -5.90
C ASP A 58 -9.21 -9.22 -4.88
N VAL A 59 -10.37 -9.86 -4.89
CA VAL A 59 -11.49 -9.54 -3.99
C VAL A 59 -11.14 -9.67 -2.51
N ARG A 60 -10.14 -10.50 -2.19
CA ARG A 60 -9.64 -10.67 -0.82
C ARG A 60 -8.78 -9.51 -0.35
N GLU A 61 -8.09 -8.83 -1.26
CA GLU A 61 -7.22 -7.68 -0.99
C GLU A 61 -7.99 -6.35 -1.08
N LEU A 62 -9.06 -6.32 -1.87
CA LEU A 62 -9.77 -5.09 -2.21
C LEU A 62 -10.30 -4.33 -0.98
N PRO A 63 -10.86 -4.96 0.08
CA PRO A 63 -11.28 -4.24 1.29
C PRO A 63 -10.13 -3.47 1.97
N TYR A 64 -8.94 -4.06 2.03
CA TYR A 64 -7.76 -3.39 2.59
C TYR A 64 -7.29 -2.22 1.73
N ALA A 65 -7.35 -2.38 0.40
CA ALA A 65 -7.00 -1.30 -0.52
C ALA A 65 -8.00 -0.13 -0.44
N ILE A 66 -9.29 -0.42 -0.33
CA ILE A 66 -10.34 0.58 -0.11
C ILE A 66 -10.08 1.32 1.20
N TYR A 67 -9.89 0.61 2.29
CA TYR A 67 -9.61 1.21 3.59
C TYR A 67 -8.39 2.13 3.54
N ALA A 68 -7.29 1.65 2.97
CA ALA A 68 -6.05 2.43 2.88
C ALA A 68 -6.23 3.72 2.07
N VAL A 69 -6.89 3.64 0.91
CA VAL A 69 -7.11 4.81 0.03
C VAL A 69 -8.07 5.82 0.65
N GLN A 70 -9.05 5.37 1.42
CA GLN A 70 -10.02 6.25 2.06
C GLN A 70 -9.52 6.85 3.38
N ASN A 71 -8.72 6.10 4.15
CA ASN A 71 -8.42 6.47 5.54
C ASN A 71 -6.93 6.69 5.84
N MET A 72 -6.02 6.21 5.00
CA MET A 72 -4.58 6.32 5.28
C MET A 72 -3.90 7.28 4.30
N TRP A 73 -3.97 7.00 3.00
CA TRP A 73 -3.25 7.77 2.00
C TRP A 73 -3.54 9.27 1.99
N PRO A 74 -4.79 9.75 2.17
CA PRO A 74 -5.07 11.18 2.20
C PRO A 74 -4.40 11.94 3.34
N HIS A 75 -4.07 11.25 4.43
CA HIS A 75 -3.48 11.84 5.65
C HIS A 75 -1.99 11.53 5.80
N LEU A 76 -1.42 10.73 4.90
CA LEU A 76 -0.07 10.18 5.07
C LEU A 76 1.02 11.25 5.03
N SER A 77 0.84 12.30 4.22
CA SER A 77 1.79 13.42 4.18
C SER A 77 1.83 14.18 5.51
N GLU A 78 0.67 14.41 6.11
CA GLU A 78 0.56 15.06 7.42
C GLU A 78 1.15 14.15 8.51
N GLU A 79 0.81 12.87 8.51
CA GLU A 79 1.29 11.89 9.48
C GLU A 79 2.81 11.74 9.48
N LEU A 80 3.42 11.77 8.31
CA LEU A 80 4.87 11.60 8.15
C LEU A 80 5.64 12.93 8.15
N GLY A 81 4.96 14.07 8.07
CA GLY A 81 5.59 15.39 7.99
C GLY A 81 6.36 15.64 6.69
N VAL A 82 6.03 14.91 5.62
CA VAL A 82 6.65 15.02 4.30
C VAL A 82 5.60 14.79 3.21
N ASP A 83 5.70 15.51 2.09
CA ASP A 83 4.84 15.26 0.95
C ASP A 83 5.15 13.89 0.32
N VAL A 84 4.17 12.99 0.37
CA VAL A 84 4.27 11.65 -0.22
C VAL A 84 3.82 11.62 -1.69
N GLU A 85 3.55 12.77 -2.27
CA GLU A 85 3.13 12.95 -3.68
C GLU A 85 1.92 12.07 -4.05
N TYR A 86 0.95 11.99 -3.15
CA TYR A 86 -0.27 11.21 -3.37
C TYR A 86 -1.35 12.02 -4.09
N TYR A 87 -1.67 11.63 -5.33
CA TYR A 87 -2.66 12.29 -6.17
C TYR A 87 -3.81 11.36 -6.53
N GLN A 88 -5.04 11.71 -6.12
CA GLN A 88 -6.26 10.96 -6.44
C GLN A 88 -6.85 11.40 -7.78
N ARG A 89 -6.26 10.95 -8.88
CA ARG A 89 -6.72 11.31 -10.26
C ARG A 89 -7.55 10.22 -10.93
N GLY A 90 -7.91 9.18 -10.18
CA GLY A 90 -8.63 8.02 -10.71
C GLY A 90 -7.72 7.01 -11.41
N ASN A 91 -8.34 5.94 -11.89
CA ASN A 91 -7.67 4.88 -12.64
C ASN A 91 -8.56 4.46 -13.81
N LEU A 92 -8.10 4.70 -15.03
CA LEU A 92 -8.81 4.32 -16.25
C LEU A 92 -8.33 2.94 -16.74
N ARG A 93 -9.28 2.09 -17.11
CA ARG A 93 -9.02 0.81 -17.76
C ARG A 93 -9.74 0.74 -19.09
N LEU A 94 -9.03 0.33 -20.11
CA LEU A 94 -9.55 0.25 -21.47
C LEU A 94 -9.69 -1.20 -21.91
N GLY A 95 -10.85 -1.54 -22.44
CA GLY A 95 -11.14 -2.81 -23.13
C GLY A 95 -11.16 -2.59 -24.64
N LYS A 96 -10.46 -3.43 -25.41
CA LYS A 96 -10.39 -3.34 -26.87
C LYS A 96 -11.16 -4.47 -27.56
N THR A 97 -11.46 -5.55 -26.84
CA THR A 97 -12.17 -6.74 -27.35
C THR A 97 -13.34 -7.09 -26.43
N GLU A 98 -14.30 -7.86 -26.91
CA GLU A 98 -15.42 -8.35 -26.10
C GLU A 98 -14.94 -9.08 -24.84
N MET A 99 -13.92 -9.94 -24.97
CA MET A 99 -13.31 -10.62 -23.83
C MET A 99 -12.72 -9.63 -22.80
N HIS A 100 -12.15 -8.49 -23.26
CA HIS A 100 -11.66 -7.45 -22.35
C HIS A 100 -12.81 -6.74 -21.64
N LEU A 101 -13.91 -6.48 -22.35
CA LEU A 101 -15.09 -5.84 -21.77
C LEU A 101 -15.75 -6.73 -20.71
N GLU A 102 -15.95 -8.02 -20.99
CA GLU A 102 -16.45 -8.98 -20.01
C GLU A 102 -15.59 -9.02 -18.72
N LYS A 103 -14.26 -9.03 -18.87
CA LYS A 103 -13.33 -8.98 -17.72
C LYS A 103 -13.46 -7.68 -16.95
N LEU A 104 -13.57 -6.55 -17.63
CA LEU A 104 -13.73 -5.24 -16.99
C LEU A 104 -15.07 -5.16 -16.26
N GLU A 105 -16.14 -5.68 -16.84
CA GLU A 105 -17.46 -5.70 -16.22
C GLU A 105 -17.48 -6.55 -14.94
N LYS A 106 -16.84 -7.73 -14.98
CA LYS A 106 -16.68 -8.57 -13.80
C LYS A 106 -15.87 -7.86 -12.70
N LEU A 107 -14.78 -7.18 -13.07
CA LEU A 107 -13.98 -6.39 -12.11
C LEU A 107 -14.79 -5.23 -11.52
N ALA A 108 -15.56 -4.53 -12.35
CA ALA A 108 -16.41 -3.43 -11.91
C ALA A 108 -17.53 -3.92 -10.98
N SER A 109 -18.20 -5.03 -11.34
CA SER A 109 -19.22 -5.65 -10.51
C SER A 109 -18.69 -6.02 -9.11
N ASN A 110 -17.52 -6.68 -9.07
CA ASN A 110 -16.89 -7.02 -7.80
C ASN A 110 -16.51 -5.78 -6.98
N ALA A 111 -16.04 -4.73 -7.64
CA ALA A 111 -15.66 -3.50 -6.95
C ALA A 111 -16.90 -2.77 -6.40
N ARG A 112 -17.99 -2.68 -7.18
CA ARG A 112 -19.27 -2.08 -6.74
C ARG A 112 -19.88 -2.83 -5.55
N SER A 113 -19.79 -4.17 -5.54
CA SER A 113 -20.30 -4.99 -4.42
C SER A 113 -19.58 -4.71 -3.10
N LEU A 114 -18.38 -4.13 -3.16
CA LEU A 114 -17.57 -3.72 -2.02
C LEU A 114 -17.60 -2.20 -1.77
N GLY A 115 -18.50 -1.47 -2.41
CA GLY A 115 -18.73 -0.05 -2.18
C GLY A 115 -17.80 0.90 -2.95
N LEU A 116 -17.08 0.42 -3.98
CA LEU A 116 -16.33 1.29 -4.88
C LEU A 116 -17.26 1.91 -5.93
N ASP A 117 -17.15 3.21 -6.12
CA ASP A 117 -17.74 3.90 -7.26
C ASP A 117 -16.95 3.58 -8.53
N MET A 118 -17.60 2.92 -9.47
CA MET A 118 -17.04 2.49 -10.75
C MET A 118 -17.96 2.92 -11.88
N ASN A 119 -17.53 3.87 -12.64
CA ASN A 119 -18.17 4.37 -13.87
C ASN A 119 -17.54 3.77 -15.12
#